data_904026c04cce721e8ab5e8bf97e3731e
#
_entry.id   904026c04cce721e8ab5e8bf97e3731e
#
_cell.length_a   1.000
_cell.length_b   1.000
_cell.length_c   1.000
_cell.angle_alpha   90.00
_cell.angle_beta   90.00
_cell.angle_gamma   90.00
#
_symmetry.space_group_name_H-M   'P 1'
#
loop_
_entity.id
_entity.type
_entity.pdbx_description
1 polymer ?
#
loop_
_entity_poly.entity_id
_entity_poly.type
_entity_poly.pdbx_seq_one_letter_code
_entity_poly.pdbx_strand_id
1 'polypeptide(L)'
;MVTSYFRDIYFRSGDGLTLYARDYPGPASDSPIVVCLHGLSRNSRDFEDLAPLLQRSHRVIVPDQRGRGRSDADPRVERYTAQTYILDTLRLLDELT
;
A
#
# COMPACT_ATOMS: atom_id res chain seq x y z
N MET A 1 -1.13 22.40 14.55
CA MET A 1 -0.42 21.13 14.30
C MET A 1 -1.30 20.21 13.48
N VAL A 2 -0.75 19.65 12.43
CA VAL A 2 -1.49 18.68 11.63
C VAL A 2 -1.21 17.30 12.20
N THR A 3 -2.25 16.62 12.64
CA THR A 3 -2.14 15.23 13.04
C THR A 3 -2.39 14.37 11.82
N SER A 4 -1.36 13.69 11.36
CA SER A 4 -1.55 12.72 10.30
C SER A 4 -1.73 11.35 10.89
N TYR A 5 -2.62 10.58 10.33
CA TYR A 5 -2.87 9.21 10.77
C TYR A 5 -3.17 8.36 9.56
N PHE A 6 -3.01 7.08 9.73
CA PHE A 6 -3.38 6.11 8.72
C PHE A 6 -4.13 4.95 9.36
N ARG A 7 -4.86 4.23 8.53
CA ARG A 7 -5.53 3.00 8.94
C ARG A 7 -4.73 1.82 8.39
N ASP A 8 -4.63 0.77 9.18
CA ASP A 8 -4.10 -0.50 8.71
C ASP A 8 -5.19 -1.18 7.90
N ILE A 9 -4.90 -1.50 6.64
CA ILE A 9 -5.83 -2.27 5.83
C ILE A 9 -5.15 -3.53 5.34
N TYR A 10 -5.94 -4.59 5.22
CA TYR A 10 -5.49 -5.88 4.73
C TYR A 10 -6.34 -6.28 3.55
N PHE A 11 -5.72 -6.87 2.55
CA PHE A 11 -6.41 -7.32 1.36
C PHE A 11 -5.81 -8.64 0.89
N ARG A 12 -6.56 -9.37 0.07
CA ARG A 12 -6.13 -10.67 -0.43
C ARG A 12 -5.59 -10.52 -1.85
N SER A 13 -4.42 -11.10 -2.09
CA SER A 13 -3.90 -11.22 -3.45
C SER A 13 -4.72 -12.24 -4.24
N GLY A 14 -4.56 -12.23 -5.55
CA GLY A 14 -5.26 -13.19 -6.41
C GLY A 14 -4.88 -14.63 -6.12
N ASP A 15 -3.69 -14.87 -5.58
CA ASP A 15 -3.17 -16.18 -5.22
C ASP A 15 -3.30 -16.50 -3.72
N GLY A 16 -4.07 -15.70 -2.97
CA GLY A 16 -4.51 -16.07 -1.64
C GLY A 16 -3.67 -15.57 -0.47
N LEU A 17 -2.65 -14.75 -0.71
CA LEU A 17 -1.88 -14.14 0.37
C LEU A 17 -2.67 -13.02 1.03
N THR A 18 -2.44 -12.80 2.32
CA THR A 18 -2.94 -11.62 3.01
C THR A 18 -1.86 -10.56 2.96
N LEU A 19 -2.18 -9.45 2.30
CA LEU A 19 -1.27 -8.34 2.10
C LEU A 19 -1.74 -7.14 2.91
N TYR A 20 -0.82 -6.23 3.19
CA TYR A 20 -1.04 -5.09 4.07
C TYR A 20 -0.79 -3.78 3.32
N ALA A 21 -1.53 -2.75 3.67
CA ALA A 21 -1.27 -1.39 3.22
C ALA A 21 -1.64 -0.38 4.31
N ARG A 22 -0.98 0.77 4.27
CA ARG A 22 -1.39 1.94 5.04
C ARG A 22 -2.33 2.77 4.19
N ASP A 23 -3.45 3.13 4.76
CA ASP A 23 -4.44 4.01 4.13
C ASP A 23 -4.45 5.34 4.87
N TYR A 24 -3.86 6.37 4.27
CA TYR A 24 -3.87 7.73 4.82
C TYR A 24 -5.05 8.46 4.20
N PRO A 25 -6.14 8.70 4.95
CA PRO A 25 -7.33 9.35 4.39
C PRO A 25 -7.01 10.75 3.87
N GLY A 26 -7.61 11.10 2.75
CA GLY A 26 -7.51 12.45 2.21
C GLY A 26 -8.44 13.42 2.92
N PRO A 27 -8.41 14.70 2.53
CA PRO A 27 -9.24 15.72 3.17
C PRO A 27 -10.74 15.58 2.86
N ALA A 28 -11.09 14.87 1.79
CA ALA A 28 -12.48 14.65 1.41
C ALA A 28 -12.67 13.21 0.96
N SER A 29 -13.92 12.72 0.98
CA SER A 29 -14.22 11.34 0.60
C SER A 29 -13.91 11.04 -0.86
N ASP A 30 -13.87 12.06 -1.71
CA ASP A 30 -13.56 11.94 -3.14
C ASP A 30 -12.15 12.42 -3.48
N SER A 31 -11.28 12.55 -2.49
CA SER A 31 -9.89 12.95 -2.74
C SER A 31 -9.22 11.96 -3.70
N PRO A 32 -8.43 12.46 -4.66
CA PRO A 32 -7.72 11.56 -5.56
C PRO A 32 -6.73 10.68 -4.80
N ILE A 33 -6.50 9.48 -5.32
CA ILE A 33 -5.63 8.50 -4.68
C ILE A 33 -4.23 8.57 -5.26
N VAL A 34 -3.23 8.61 -4.37
CA VAL A 34 -1.82 8.42 -4.71
C VAL A 34 -1.36 7.11 -4.08
N VAL A 35 -0.70 6.28 -4.87
CA VAL A 35 -0.10 5.04 -4.38
C VAL A 35 1.40 5.23 -4.32
N CYS A 36 1.99 4.96 -3.15
CA CYS A 36 3.44 5.04 -2.95
C CYS A 36 3.99 3.61 -2.83
N LEU A 37 4.87 3.24 -3.73
CA LEU A 37 5.44 1.91 -3.80
C LEU A 37 6.90 1.94 -3.37
N HIS A 38 7.25 1.11 -2.38
CA HIS A 38 8.61 1.06 -1.85
C HIS A 38 9.55 0.25 -2.75
N GLY A 39 10.85 0.43 -2.53
CA GLY A 39 11.88 -0.32 -3.25
C GLY A 39 11.96 -1.78 -2.82
N LEU A 40 12.80 -2.55 -3.52
CA LEU A 40 12.84 -4.01 -3.45
C LEU A 40 13.01 -4.57 -2.03
N SER A 41 13.87 -3.98 -1.22
CA SER A 41 14.17 -4.46 0.13
C SER A 41 13.57 -3.59 1.23
N ARG A 42 12.59 -2.74 0.88
CA ARG A 42 12.03 -1.76 1.80
C ARG A 42 10.61 -2.15 2.21
N ASN A 43 9.86 -1.19 2.74
CA ASN A 43 8.48 -1.39 3.17
C ASN A 43 7.78 -0.02 3.24
N SER A 44 6.51 -0.04 3.65
CA SER A 44 5.66 1.16 3.70
C SER A 44 6.20 2.27 4.59
N ARG A 45 7.05 1.95 5.55
CA ARG A 45 7.59 2.94 6.48
C ARG A 45 8.50 3.96 5.79
N ASP A 46 8.97 3.66 4.58
CA ASP A 46 9.77 4.62 3.81
C ASP A 46 9.00 5.89 3.48
N PHE A 47 7.67 5.86 3.54
CA PHE A 47 6.83 7.00 3.18
C PHE A 47 6.23 7.70 4.39
N GLU A 48 6.72 7.41 5.62
CA GLU A 48 6.17 8.01 6.84
C GLU A 48 6.25 9.54 6.83
N ASP A 49 7.28 10.10 6.21
CA ASP A 49 7.46 11.55 6.16
C ASP A 49 6.75 12.18 4.96
N LEU A 50 6.70 11.47 3.82
CA LEU A 50 6.09 11.98 2.60
C LEU A 50 4.57 11.87 2.62
N ALA A 51 4.03 10.77 3.12
CA ALA A 51 2.59 10.52 3.05
C ALA A 51 1.77 11.62 3.73
N PRO A 52 2.14 12.12 4.92
CA PRO A 52 1.38 13.20 5.54
C PRO A 52 1.33 14.48 4.70
N LEU A 53 2.37 14.76 3.92
CA LEU A 53 2.38 15.92 3.05
C LEU A 53 1.41 15.74 1.89
N LEU A 54 1.39 14.55 1.29
CA LEU A 54 0.46 14.22 0.21
C LEU A 54 -0.97 14.14 0.71
N GLN A 55 -1.16 13.76 1.95
CA GLN A 55 -2.48 13.61 2.58
C GLN A 55 -3.25 14.93 2.65
N ARG A 56 -2.56 16.04 2.52
CA ARG A 56 -3.21 17.36 2.50
C ARG A 56 -4.14 17.52 1.30
N SER A 57 -3.90 16.78 0.21
CA SER A 57 -4.67 16.91 -1.02
C SER A 57 -5.11 15.57 -1.60
N HIS A 58 -4.63 14.46 -1.06
CA HIS A 58 -4.84 13.12 -1.64
C HIS A 58 -5.12 12.11 -0.54
N ARG A 59 -5.82 11.06 -0.91
CA ARG A 59 -5.80 9.83 -0.15
C ARG A 59 -4.53 9.08 -0.55
N VAL A 60 -3.71 8.67 0.41
CA VAL A 60 -2.41 8.07 0.14
C VAL A 60 -2.46 6.60 0.56
N ILE A 61 -2.18 5.72 -0.37
CA ILE A 61 -2.17 4.28 -0.13
C ILE A 61 -0.73 3.79 -0.24
N VAL A 62 -0.24 3.14 0.80
CA VAL A 62 1.15 2.70 0.86
C VAL A 62 1.19 1.21 1.20
N PRO A 63 1.17 0.34 0.18
CA PRO A 63 1.21 -1.10 0.43
C PRO A 63 2.61 -1.56 0.82
N ASP A 64 2.66 -2.62 1.65
CA ASP A 64 3.84 -3.46 1.78
C ASP A 64 3.74 -4.53 0.70
N GLN A 65 4.77 -4.64 -0.15
CA GLN A 65 4.78 -5.68 -1.16
C GLN A 65 4.88 -7.05 -0.48
N ARG A 66 4.44 -8.10 -1.19
CA ARG A 66 4.49 -9.45 -0.63
C ARG A 66 5.88 -9.78 -0.09
N GLY A 67 5.92 -10.39 1.07
CA GLY A 67 7.18 -10.76 1.72
C GLY A 67 7.87 -9.65 2.47
N ARG A 68 7.33 -8.43 2.48
CA ARG A 68 7.91 -7.30 3.21
C ARG A 68 6.92 -6.76 4.23
N GLY A 69 7.47 -6.10 5.25
CA GLY A 69 6.67 -5.46 6.26
C GLY A 69 5.65 -6.43 6.88
N ARG A 70 4.38 -6.06 6.82
CA ARG A 70 3.28 -6.82 7.41
C ARG A 70 2.54 -7.71 6.41
N SER A 71 2.99 -7.74 5.16
CA SER A 71 2.41 -8.61 4.14
C SER A 71 2.96 -10.03 4.25
N ASP A 72 2.12 -11.01 3.92
CA ASP A 72 2.54 -12.40 3.92
C ASP A 72 3.72 -12.63 2.98
N ALA A 73 4.62 -13.53 3.40
CA ALA A 73 5.65 -14.04 2.51
C ALA A 73 5.05 -15.05 1.53
N ASP A 74 5.55 -15.03 0.31
CA ASP A 74 5.15 -16.01 -0.69
C ASP A 74 6.17 -17.15 -0.68
N PRO A 75 5.74 -18.41 -0.48
CA PRO A 75 6.66 -19.55 -0.49
C PRO A 75 7.25 -19.81 -1.88
N ARG A 76 6.65 -19.23 -2.92
CA ARG A 76 7.13 -19.40 -4.29
C ARG A 76 8.00 -18.21 -4.69
N VAL A 77 9.31 -18.44 -4.70
CA VAL A 77 10.28 -17.38 -4.97
C VAL A 77 10.12 -16.80 -6.38
N GLU A 78 9.65 -17.59 -7.33
CA GLU A 78 9.45 -17.14 -8.73
C GLU A 78 8.33 -16.10 -8.87
N ARG A 79 7.50 -15.91 -7.85
CA ARG A 79 6.44 -14.89 -7.87
C ARG A 79 6.92 -13.51 -7.43
N TYR A 80 8.16 -13.39 -6.94
CA TYR A 80 8.70 -12.09 -6.54
C TYR A 80 9.19 -11.32 -7.78
N THR A 81 8.24 -10.82 -8.56
CA THR A 81 8.51 -10.12 -9.82
C THR A 81 7.72 -8.82 -9.86
N ALA A 82 8.19 -7.86 -10.67
CA ALA A 82 7.47 -6.60 -10.88
C ALA A 82 6.04 -6.83 -11.38
N GLN A 83 5.86 -7.82 -12.24
CA GLN A 83 4.54 -8.15 -12.76
C GLN A 83 3.58 -8.58 -11.65
N THR A 84 4.05 -9.41 -10.73
CA THR A 84 3.23 -9.83 -9.58
C THR A 84 2.89 -8.62 -8.69
N TYR A 85 3.86 -7.74 -8.44
CA TYR A 85 3.62 -6.55 -7.61
C TYR A 85 2.59 -5.62 -8.25
N ILE A 86 2.61 -5.48 -9.57
CA ILE A 86 1.61 -4.69 -10.29
C ILE A 86 0.22 -5.30 -10.11
N LEU A 87 0.09 -6.61 -10.25
CA LEU A 87 -1.18 -7.30 -10.07
C LEU A 87 -1.72 -7.13 -8.65
N ASP A 88 -0.85 -7.24 -7.64
CA ASP A 88 -1.23 -7.03 -6.25
C ASP A 88 -1.75 -5.61 -6.04
N THR A 89 -1.06 -4.62 -6.61
CA THR A 89 -1.45 -3.22 -6.50
C THR A 89 -2.80 -2.95 -7.17
N LEU A 90 -3.01 -3.50 -8.35
CA LEU A 90 -4.28 -3.35 -9.06
C LEU A 90 -5.43 -3.96 -8.28
N ARG A 91 -5.20 -5.11 -7.65
CA ARG A 91 -6.22 -5.74 -6.83
C ARG A 91 -6.56 -4.90 -5.61
N LEU A 92 -5.56 -4.31 -4.97
CA LEU A 92 -5.78 -3.38 -3.86
C LEU A 92 -6.65 -2.21 -4.31
N LEU A 93 -6.31 -1.59 -5.43
CA LEU A 93 -7.07 -0.44 -5.94
C LEU A 93 -8.51 -0.82 -6.27
N ASP A 94 -8.75 -2.00 -6.81
CA ASP A 94 -10.10 -2.50 -7.07
C ASP A 94 -10.94 -2.55 -5.79
N GLU A 95 -10.34 -2.97 -4.69
CA GLU A 95 -11.06 -3.04 -3.41
C GLU A 95 -11.36 -1.67 -2.82
N LEU A 96 -10.56 -0.66 -3.16
CA LEU A 96 -10.69 0.68 -2.60
C LEU A 96 -11.58 1.59 -3.44
N THR A 97 -11.93 1.17 -4.61
CA THR A 97 -12.79 1.95 -5.53
C THR A 97 -14.07 1.16 -5.96
#